data_034db2ba7b936f8467c594eb85d36c06
#
_entry.id   034db2ba7b936f8467c594eb85d36c06
#
_cell.length_a   1.000
_cell.length_b   1.000
_cell.length_c   1.000
_cell.angle_alpha   90.00
_cell.angle_beta   90.00
_cell.angle_gamma   90.00
#
_symmetry.space_group_name_H-M   'P 1'
#
loop_
_entity.id
_entity.type
_entity.pdbx_description
1 polymer ?
#
loop_
_entity_poly.entity_id
_entity_poly.type
_entity_poly.pdbx_seq_one_letter_code
_entity_poly.pdbx_strand_id
1 'polypeptide(L)'
;VHDADALRWTDLAFLPGPAPELLTVDKDGVVHHLRFEDDAVRTLGRFTIEETWDYKDAGLLSVTVDPRFLENGYFYVGLSTSQTRNIIQRHHLDPTDYEATRDSATLVMEVEDPRAPRSWHNIGSIGFTDEGYLWALFGDKVLDAEAQNPHTPLGALVRVIPRGAPEGGYTVPPDNPFAEGLGHPGVYAIGLRSPWKGTYHDGRWWFGDVGLDTYEELNRVDAP
;
A
#
# COMPACT_ATOMS: atom_id res chain seq x y z
N VAL A 1 -12.17 9.63 26.88
CA VAL A 1 -11.70 10.88 26.29
C VAL A 1 -11.05 10.49 24.97
N HIS A 2 -11.76 10.67 23.84
CA HIS A 2 -11.13 10.62 22.53
C HIS A 2 -10.28 11.89 22.42
N ASP A 3 -8.96 11.72 22.40
CA ASP A 3 -8.05 12.78 22.05
C ASP A 3 -8.21 13.00 20.54
N ALA A 4 -8.92 14.06 20.17
CA ALA A 4 -9.20 14.37 18.76
C ALA A 4 -7.91 14.77 18.00
N ASP A 5 -6.81 14.97 18.72
CA ASP A 5 -5.50 15.34 18.17
C ASP A 5 -4.51 14.16 18.17
N ALA A 6 -4.93 12.95 18.58
CA ALA A 6 -4.07 11.78 18.54
C ALA A 6 -3.81 11.35 17.10
N LEU A 7 -2.56 11.44 16.66
CA LEU A 7 -2.12 10.93 15.35
C LEU A 7 -2.38 9.42 15.28
N ARG A 8 -3.08 8.99 14.22
CA ARG A 8 -3.40 7.58 13.95
C ARG A 8 -2.47 7.02 12.89
N TRP A 9 -1.17 7.04 13.17
CA TRP A 9 -0.16 6.57 12.24
C TRP A 9 -0.36 5.11 11.89
N THR A 10 -0.40 4.83 10.60
CA THR A 10 -0.65 3.51 10.04
C THR A 10 0.61 2.89 9.44
N ASP A 11 1.52 3.71 8.91
CA ASP A 11 2.74 3.22 8.28
C ASP A 11 3.82 4.30 8.19
N LEU A 12 5.05 3.87 7.91
CA LEU A 12 6.20 4.75 7.65
C LEU A 12 7.17 4.14 6.64
N ALA A 13 7.90 4.99 5.92
CA ALA A 13 8.97 4.60 5.02
C ALA A 13 10.14 5.58 5.09
N PHE A 14 11.34 5.06 5.32
CA PHE A 14 12.55 5.87 5.30
C PHE A 14 12.90 6.31 3.88
N LEU A 15 13.27 7.58 3.73
CA LEU A 15 13.77 8.11 2.47
C LEU A 15 15.27 7.78 2.34
N PRO A 16 15.72 7.30 1.18
CA PRO A 16 17.14 7.12 0.94
C PRO A 16 17.82 8.50 0.83
N GLY A 17 19.00 8.65 1.42
CA GLY A 17 19.76 9.89 1.38
C GLY A 17 20.64 10.08 2.61
N PRO A 18 21.40 11.17 2.65
CA PRO A 18 22.33 11.45 3.77
C PRO A 18 21.62 11.95 5.03
N ALA A 19 20.41 12.53 4.90
CA ALA A 19 19.61 12.99 6.02
C ALA A 19 18.66 11.87 6.48
N PRO A 20 18.48 11.67 7.79
CA PRO A 20 17.57 10.67 8.31
C PRO A 20 16.11 11.14 8.21
N GLU A 21 15.56 11.07 7.00
CA GLU A 21 14.20 11.49 6.69
C GLU A 21 13.28 10.29 6.48
N LEU A 22 11.99 10.50 6.72
CA LEU A 22 10.96 9.51 6.46
C LEU A 22 9.63 10.15 6.05
N LEU A 23 8.82 9.41 5.34
CA LEU A 23 7.40 9.67 5.20
C LEU A 23 6.65 8.80 6.21
N THR A 24 5.66 9.37 6.87
CA THR A 24 4.67 8.60 7.64
C THR A 24 3.27 9.02 7.23
N VAL A 25 2.35 8.09 7.35
CA VAL A 25 0.97 8.29 6.93
C VAL A 25 0.02 8.11 8.10
N ASP A 26 -0.95 9.01 8.17
CA ASP A 26 -2.03 8.95 9.16
C ASP A 26 -3.29 8.40 8.49
N LYS A 27 -4.03 7.63 9.23
CA LYS A 27 -5.27 6.97 8.77
C LYS A 27 -6.25 7.92 8.08
N ASP A 28 -6.26 9.19 8.49
CA ASP A 28 -7.15 10.25 7.99
C ASP A 28 -6.75 10.81 6.61
N GLY A 29 -5.70 10.26 6.00
CA GLY A 29 -5.22 10.71 4.70
C GLY A 29 -4.05 11.69 4.74
N VAL A 30 -3.48 11.96 5.92
CA VAL A 30 -2.35 12.90 6.01
C VAL A 30 -1.03 12.16 5.79
N VAL A 31 -0.23 12.70 4.89
CA VAL A 31 1.18 12.30 4.68
C VAL A 31 2.08 13.34 5.32
N HIS A 32 2.95 12.91 6.21
CA HIS A 32 3.94 13.75 6.89
C HIS A 32 5.34 13.44 6.35
N HIS A 33 6.12 14.48 6.08
CA HIS A 33 7.55 14.38 5.82
C HIS A 33 8.31 14.82 7.06
N LEU A 34 9.07 13.92 7.65
CA LEU A 34 9.75 14.10 8.92
C LEU A 34 11.25 13.93 8.76
N ARG A 35 12.01 14.59 9.64
CA ARG A 35 13.47 14.40 9.79
C ARG A 35 13.82 14.18 11.25
N PHE A 36 14.72 13.24 11.51
CA PHE A 36 15.36 13.10 12.82
C PHE A 36 16.52 14.09 12.94
N GLU A 37 16.50 14.90 13.98
CA GLU A 37 17.54 15.88 14.30
C GLU A 37 17.94 15.64 15.77
N ASP A 38 19.13 15.07 16.02
CA ASP A 38 19.64 14.72 17.36
C ASP A 38 18.58 13.91 18.18
N ASP A 39 18.00 14.53 19.20
CA ASP A 39 17.00 13.91 20.08
C ASP A 39 15.55 14.31 19.71
N ALA A 40 15.30 14.92 18.55
CA ALA A 40 14.01 15.45 18.16
C ALA A 40 13.56 14.92 16.78
N VAL A 41 12.25 14.94 16.56
CA VAL A 41 11.66 14.71 15.25
C VAL A 41 11.04 16.01 14.77
N ARG A 42 11.50 16.49 13.62
CA ARG A 42 11.02 17.72 12.99
C ARG A 42 10.09 17.38 11.82
N THR A 43 8.94 18.02 11.79
CA THR A 43 8.08 18.02 10.59
C THR A 43 8.65 19.01 9.57
N LEU A 44 9.03 18.50 8.40
CA LEU A 44 9.46 19.32 7.25
C LEU A 44 8.25 19.85 6.49
N GLY A 45 7.20 19.03 6.36
CA GLY A 45 5.94 19.39 5.76
C GLY A 45 4.93 18.25 5.78
N ARG A 46 3.75 18.56 5.27
CA ARG A 46 2.64 17.59 5.19
C ARG A 46 1.63 18.00 4.12
N PHE A 47 0.84 17.05 3.65
CA PHE A 47 -0.33 17.30 2.81
C PHE A 47 -1.40 16.24 3.09
N THR A 48 -2.62 16.48 2.64
CA THR A 48 -3.76 15.56 2.82
C THR A 48 -4.20 15.02 1.47
N ILE A 49 -4.47 13.72 1.42
CA ILE A 49 -5.12 13.03 0.31
C ILE A 49 -6.63 13.03 0.59
N GLU A 50 -7.32 14.01 0.03
CA GLU A 50 -8.72 14.34 0.35
C GLU A 50 -9.72 13.21 0.02
N GLU A 51 -9.40 12.31 -0.91
CA GLU A 51 -10.25 11.19 -1.28
C GLU A 51 -10.17 10.00 -0.30
N THR A 52 -9.40 10.13 0.78
CA THR A 52 -9.25 9.08 1.79
C THR A 52 -10.56 8.87 2.55
N TRP A 53 -11.00 7.62 2.62
CA TRP A 53 -12.17 7.22 3.40
C TRP A 53 -11.73 6.38 4.60
N ASP A 54 -11.79 6.96 5.80
CA ASP A 54 -11.15 6.46 7.03
C ASP A 54 -12.11 5.76 8.01
N TYR A 55 -13.10 5.08 7.51
CA TYR A 55 -14.10 4.40 8.35
C TYR A 55 -13.68 2.95 8.68
N LYS A 56 -13.74 2.56 9.97
CA LYS A 56 -13.35 1.22 10.48
C LYS A 56 -11.87 0.92 10.16
N ASP A 57 -11.59 -0.16 9.39
CA ASP A 57 -10.24 -0.54 8.99
C ASP A 57 -9.75 0.23 7.76
N ALA A 58 -10.63 1.01 7.12
CA ALA A 58 -10.31 1.80 5.95
C ALA A 58 -9.52 3.06 6.32
N GLY A 59 -8.83 3.63 5.36
CA GLY A 59 -8.04 4.84 5.52
C GLY A 59 -6.84 4.88 4.58
N LEU A 60 -5.91 5.79 4.84
CA LEU A 60 -4.56 5.77 4.28
C LEU A 60 -3.73 4.79 5.14
N LEU A 61 -3.37 3.64 4.58
CA LEU A 61 -2.96 2.46 5.35
C LEU A 61 -1.50 2.06 5.15
N SER A 62 -0.88 2.48 4.05
CA SER A 62 0.51 2.13 3.78
C SER A 62 1.24 3.16 2.92
N VAL A 63 2.56 3.19 3.06
CA VAL A 63 3.47 4.02 2.27
C VAL A 63 4.75 3.24 1.97
N THR A 64 5.27 3.41 0.76
CA THR A 64 6.58 2.87 0.37
C THR A 64 7.29 3.82 -0.59
N VAL A 65 8.60 3.74 -0.65
CA VAL A 65 9.46 4.60 -1.45
C VAL A 65 9.94 3.82 -2.69
N ASP A 66 9.94 4.47 -3.85
CA ASP A 66 10.47 3.88 -5.08
C ASP A 66 11.95 3.48 -4.89
N PRO A 67 12.38 2.29 -5.34
CA PRO A 67 13.79 1.89 -5.25
C PRO A 67 14.76 2.87 -5.92
N ARG A 68 14.30 3.67 -6.88
CA ARG A 68 15.06 4.73 -7.56
C ARG A 68 14.68 6.13 -7.08
N PHE A 69 14.24 6.26 -5.84
CA PHE A 69 13.78 7.54 -5.27
C PHE A 69 14.78 8.68 -5.46
N LEU A 70 16.07 8.43 -5.27
CA LEU A 70 17.13 9.44 -5.47
C LEU A 70 17.19 9.99 -6.91
N GLU A 71 16.65 9.25 -7.88
CA GLU A 71 16.61 9.63 -9.29
C GLU A 71 15.27 10.27 -9.68
N ASN A 72 14.16 9.78 -9.11
CA ASN A 72 12.83 10.08 -9.58
C ASN A 72 11.90 10.74 -8.55
N GLY A 73 12.28 10.78 -7.27
CA GLY A 73 11.49 11.37 -6.20
C GLY A 73 10.15 10.69 -5.92
N TYR A 74 9.91 9.47 -6.42
CA TYR A 74 8.61 8.82 -6.31
C TYR A 74 8.45 8.05 -5.00
N PHE A 75 7.24 8.13 -4.46
CA PHE A 75 6.74 7.26 -3.40
C PHE A 75 5.30 6.84 -3.71
N TYR A 76 4.84 5.81 -3.04
CA TYR A 76 3.55 5.20 -3.27
C TYR A 76 2.79 5.09 -1.96
N VAL A 77 1.48 5.24 -2.05
CA VAL A 77 0.56 5.09 -0.92
C VAL A 77 -0.56 4.12 -1.27
N GLY A 78 -0.97 3.35 -0.27
CA GLY A 78 -2.12 2.44 -0.35
C GLY A 78 -3.24 2.95 0.54
N LEU A 79 -4.43 3.15 -0.03
CA LEU A 79 -5.55 3.74 0.69
C LEU A 79 -6.91 3.20 0.23
N SER A 80 -7.91 3.39 1.10
CA SER A 80 -9.32 3.20 0.79
C SER A 80 -9.94 4.54 0.42
N THR A 81 -10.70 4.59 -0.68
CA THR A 81 -11.44 5.79 -1.12
C THR A 81 -12.96 5.63 -0.97
N SER A 82 -13.41 4.41 -0.70
CA SER A 82 -14.79 4.11 -0.34
C SER A 82 -14.87 2.76 0.39
N GLN A 83 -16.08 2.37 0.79
CA GLN A 83 -16.35 1.05 1.36
C GLN A 83 -15.88 -0.09 0.45
N THR A 84 -16.00 0.10 -0.86
CA THR A 84 -15.80 -0.95 -1.87
C THR A 84 -14.47 -0.85 -2.60
N ARG A 85 -13.75 0.29 -2.46
CA ARG A 85 -12.64 0.66 -3.33
C ARG A 85 -11.35 0.92 -2.55
N ASN A 86 -10.29 0.20 -2.91
CA ASN A 86 -8.91 0.45 -2.50
C ASN A 86 -8.06 0.83 -3.72
N ILE A 87 -7.11 1.73 -3.53
CA ILE A 87 -6.21 2.15 -4.60
C ILE A 87 -4.75 2.21 -4.12
N ILE A 88 -3.86 2.18 -5.09
CA ILE A 88 -2.46 2.56 -4.92
C ILE A 88 -2.21 3.77 -5.81
N GLN A 89 -1.72 4.85 -5.20
CA GLN A 89 -1.29 6.06 -5.89
C GLN A 89 0.22 6.23 -5.79
N ARG A 90 0.82 6.78 -6.85
CA ARG A 90 2.18 7.29 -6.87
C ARG A 90 2.16 8.80 -6.78
N HIS A 91 3.06 9.35 -5.98
CA HIS A 91 3.33 10.78 -5.88
C HIS A 91 4.80 11.08 -6.17
N HIS A 92 5.10 12.32 -6.55
CA HIS A 92 6.45 12.86 -6.66
C HIS A 92 6.69 13.83 -5.50
N LEU A 93 7.65 13.54 -4.63
CA LEU A 93 7.97 14.41 -3.51
C LEU A 93 8.69 15.68 -3.99
N ASP A 94 8.06 16.82 -3.80
CA ASP A 94 8.71 18.13 -3.84
C ASP A 94 8.83 18.66 -2.40
N PRO A 95 10.02 18.62 -1.78
CA PRO A 95 10.20 19.05 -0.39
C PRO A 95 10.07 20.56 -0.19
N THR A 96 9.90 21.33 -1.28
CA THR A 96 9.68 22.79 -1.25
C THR A 96 8.23 23.16 -1.54
N ASP A 97 7.41 22.22 -2.08
CA ASP A 97 6.00 22.44 -2.41
C ASP A 97 5.17 21.16 -2.18
N TYR A 98 4.52 21.08 -1.03
CA TYR A 98 3.69 19.92 -0.68
C TYR A 98 2.31 19.93 -1.37
N GLU A 99 1.87 21.07 -1.92
CA GLU A 99 0.69 21.09 -2.78
C GLU A 99 1.01 20.49 -4.14
N ALA A 100 2.16 20.81 -4.72
CA ALA A 100 2.65 20.16 -5.94
C ALA A 100 2.86 18.66 -5.72
N THR A 101 3.37 18.24 -4.55
CA THR A 101 3.47 16.81 -4.19
C THR A 101 2.09 16.14 -4.19
N ARG A 102 1.10 16.72 -3.54
CA ARG A 102 -0.29 16.20 -3.55
C ARG A 102 -0.83 16.09 -4.97
N ASP A 103 -0.70 17.14 -5.75
CA ASP A 103 -1.28 17.27 -7.09
C ASP A 103 -0.57 16.40 -8.14
N SER A 104 0.60 15.84 -7.80
CA SER A 104 1.32 14.87 -8.64
C SER A 104 0.71 13.47 -8.62
N ALA A 105 -0.34 13.24 -7.85
CA ALA A 105 -0.99 11.96 -7.68
C ALA A 105 -1.30 11.26 -9.02
N THR A 106 -0.88 10.01 -9.14
CA THR A 106 -1.13 9.19 -10.32
C THR A 106 -1.64 7.82 -9.88
N LEU A 107 -2.80 7.41 -10.38
CA LEU A 107 -3.36 6.10 -10.07
C LEU A 107 -2.49 5.00 -10.68
N VAL A 108 -2.04 4.07 -9.83
CA VAL A 108 -1.26 2.89 -10.24
C VAL A 108 -2.14 1.66 -10.33
N MET A 109 -2.90 1.39 -9.28
CA MET A 109 -3.77 0.21 -9.21
C MET A 109 -5.05 0.54 -8.47
N GLU A 110 -6.13 -0.09 -8.91
CA GLU A 110 -7.45 -0.03 -8.28
C GLU A 110 -7.99 -1.43 -8.08
N VAL A 111 -8.56 -1.66 -6.91
CA VAL A 111 -9.33 -2.87 -6.58
C VAL A 111 -10.67 -2.43 -6.03
N GLU A 112 -11.73 -2.68 -6.78
CA GLU A 112 -13.08 -2.35 -6.38
C GLU A 112 -14.01 -3.55 -6.54
N ASP A 113 -14.87 -3.79 -5.54
CA ASP A 113 -15.96 -4.74 -5.65
C ASP A 113 -17.25 -4.14 -5.04
N PRO A 114 -18.24 -3.80 -5.87
CA PRO A 114 -19.49 -3.20 -5.40
C PRO A 114 -20.31 -4.14 -4.51
N ARG A 115 -19.98 -5.43 -4.45
CA ARG A 115 -20.61 -6.40 -3.56
C ARG A 115 -20.07 -6.34 -2.13
N ALA A 116 -18.93 -5.64 -1.90
CA ALA A 116 -18.30 -5.57 -0.59
C ALA A 116 -19.28 -5.05 0.47
N PRO A 117 -19.62 -5.85 1.48
CA PRO A 117 -20.72 -5.51 2.39
C PRO A 117 -20.27 -4.57 3.50
N ARG A 118 -18.97 -4.40 3.69
CA ARG A 118 -18.37 -3.72 4.84
C ARG A 118 -17.04 -3.08 4.53
N SER A 119 -16.62 -2.16 5.41
CA SER A 119 -15.37 -1.41 5.34
C SER A 119 -14.18 -2.14 5.94
N TRP A 120 -14.22 -3.45 6.01
CA TRP A 120 -13.16 -4.27 6.60
C TRP A 120 -12.34 -4.99 5.54
N HIS A 121 -11.20 -5.55 5.95
CA HIS A 121 -10.30 -6.31 5.12
C HIS A 121 -9.87 -5.51 3.88
N ASN A 122 -9.25 -4.38 4.14
CA ASN A 122 -8.81 -3.43 3.12
C ASN A 122 -7.42 -3.78 2.58
N ILE A 123 -6.79 -2.82 1.90
CA ILE A 123 -5.39 -2.91 1.52
C ILE A 123 -4.52 -2.93 2.78
N GLY A 124 -3.54 -3.81 2.83
CA GLY A 124 -2.51 -3.85 3.86
C GLY A 124 -1.23 -3.16 3.41
N SER A 125 -0.08 -3.78 3.71
CA SER A 125 1.23 -3.26 3.28
C SER A 125 1.40 -3.27 1.78
N ILE A 126 2.13 -2.26 1.30
CA ILE A 126 2.73 -2.21 -0.03
C ILE A 126 4.25 -2.09 0.09
N GLY A 127 4.98 -2.51 -0.93
CA GLY A 127 6.45 -2.41 -0.95
C GLY A 127 7.02 -2.82 -2.29
N PHE A 128 8.33 -2.89 -2.35
CA PHE A 128 9.03 -3.32 -3.57
C PHE A 128 9.83 -4.60 -3.33
N THR A 129 9.94 -5.42 -4.36
CA THR A 129 10.90 -6.52 -4.41
C THR A 129 12.29 -6.00 -4.79
N ASP A 130 13.32 -6.85 -4.67
CA ASP A 130 14.69 -6.49 -5.06
C ASP A 130 14.82 -6.15 -6.55
N GLU A 131 13.93 -6.73 -7.40
CA GLU A 131 13.84 -6.44 -8.83
C GLU A 131 13.11 -5.12 -9.14
N GLY A 132 12.55 -4.47 -8.12
CA GLY A 132 11.78 -3.23 -8.27
C GLY A 132 10.32 -3.43 -8.68
N TYR A 133 9.75 -4.61 -8.44
CA TYR A 133 8.32 -4.84 -8.63
C TYR A 133 7.53 -4.37 -7.41
N LEU A 134 6.49 -3.60 -7.63
CA LEU A 134 5.57 -3.19 -6.57
C LEU A 134 4.70 -4.38 -6.18
N TRP A 135 4.64 -4.68 -4.88
CA TRP A 135 3.71 -5.66 -4.33
C TRP A 135 2.73 -5.00 -3.36
N ALA A 136 1.58 -5.60 -3.21
CA ALA A 136 0.57 -5.16 -2.26
C ALA A 136 -0.24 -6.34 -1.72
N LEU A 137 -0.70 -6.20 -0.48
CA LEU A 137 -1.59 -7.14 0.18
C LEU A 137 -3.02 -6.58 0.13
N PHE A 138 -3.97 -7.34 -0.38
CA PHE A 138 -5.38 -6.97 -0.38
C PHE A 138 -6.19 -7.98 0.43
N GLY A 139 -7.04 -7.49 1.33
CA GLY A 139 -8.00 -8.31 2.03
C GLY A 139 -9.18 -8.71 1.15
N ASP A 140 -9.96 -9.67 1.60
CA ASP A 140 -11.09 -10.26 0.87
C ASP A 140 -12.37 -9.40 0.90
N LYS A 141 -12.35 -8.22 1.55
CA LYS A 141 -13.53 -7.34 1.72
C LYS A 141 -14.72 -8.01 2.40
N VAL A 142 -14.46 -9.04 3.22
CA VAL A 142 -15.52 -9.88 3.84
C VAL A 142 -16.34 -10.65 2.80
N LEU A 143 -15.71 -10.99 1.71
CA LEU A 143 -16.25 -11.84 0.65
C LEU A 143 -15.43 -13.14 0.62
N ASP A 144 -15.57 -13.97 1.66
CA ASP A 144 -14.71 -15.12 1.96
C ASP A 144 -14.45 -16.03 0.74
N ALA A 145 -15.41 -16.18 -0.16
CA ALA A 145 -15.25 -16.98 -1.37
C ALA A 145 -14.25 -16.35 -2.37
N GLU A 146 -14.08 -15.04 -2.34
CA GLU A 146 -13.18 -14.34 -3.26
C GLU A 146 -11.72 -14.57 -2.90
N ALA A 147 -11.39 -14.86 -1.64
CA ALA A 147 -10.03 -15.20 -1.23
C ALA A 147 -9.46 -16.43 -1.95
N GLN A 148 -10.31 -17.33 -2.46
CA GLN A 148 -9.91 -18.50 -3.25
C GLN A 148 -10.11 -18.31 -4.77
N ASN A 149 -10.50 -17.11 -5.20
CA ASN A 149 -10.75 -16.81 -6.60
C ASN A 149 -9.55 -16.13 -7.25
N PRO A 150 -8.79 -16.81 -8.13
CA PRO A 150 -7.62 -16.21 -8.76
C PRO A 150 -7.95 -15.08 -9.77
N HIS A 151 -9.23 -14.88 -10.12
CA HIS A 151 -9.65 -13.86 -11.08
C HIS A 151 -9.86 -12.48 -10.45
N THR A 152 -9.66 -12.34 -9.15
CA THR A 152 -9.76 -11.07 -8.42
C THR A 152 -8.52 -10.83 -7.55
N PRO A 153 -8.11 -9.58 -7.32
CA PRO A 153 -7.09 -9.25 -6.33
C PRO A 153 -7.59 -9.33 -4.87
N LEU A 154 -8.87 -9.61 -4.63
CA LEU A 154 -9.40 -9.74 -3.27
C LEU A 154 -8.84 -10.97 -2.57
N GLY A 155 -8.37 -10.79 -1.32
CA GLY A 155 -7.73 -11.85 -0.55
C GLY A 155 -6.42 -12.34 -1.16
N ALA A 156 -5.60 -11.43 -1.71
CA ALA A 156 -4.43 -11.78 -2.49
C ALA A 156 -3.19 -10.93 -2.17
N LEU A 157 -2.03 -11.52 -2.40
CA LEU A 157 -0.79 -10.81 -2.67
C LEU A 157 -0.74 -10.51 -4.18
N VAL A 158 -0.59 -9.26 -4.54
CA VAL A 158 -0.37 -8.85 -5.94
C VAL A 158 1.06 -8.39 -6.16
N ARG A 159 1.57 -8.55 -7.40
CA ARG A 159 2.89 -8.10 -7.84
C ARG A 159 2.78 -7.50 -9.24
N VAL A 160 3.18 -6.25 -9.39
CA VAL A 160 3.01 -5.46 -10.61
C VAL A 160 4.22 -4.57 -10.88
N ILE A 161 4.34 -4.06 -12.09
CA ILE A 161 5.36 -3.09 -12.51
C ILE A 161 4.66 -1.76 -12.74
N PRO A 162 4.80 -0.75 -11.87
CA PRO A 162 4.22 0.56 -12.10
C PRO A 162 4.74 1.17 -13.41
N ARG A 163 3.86 1.76 -14.21
CA ARG A 163 4.28 2.49 -15.42
C ARG A 163 4.96 3.78 -15.04
N GLY A 164 5.89 4.22 -15.91
CA GLY A 164 6.59 5.50 -15.74
C GLY A 164 5.66 6.71 -15.85
N ALA A 165 6.15 7.88 -15.39
CA ALA A 165 5.44 9.14 -15.57
C ALA A 165 5.47 9.58 -17.05
N PRO A 166 4.44 10.32 -17.52
CA PRO A 166 3.24 10.73 -16.79
C PRO A 166 2.14 9.67 -16.74
N GLU A 167 2.38 8.47 -17.28
CA GLU A 167 1.40 7.41 -17.38
C GLU A 167 1.06 6.83 -16.00
N GLY A 168 -0.21 6.52 -15.80
CA GLY A 168 -0.69 5.72 -14.68
C GLY A 168 -0.81 4.24 -15.03
N GLY A 169 -1.29 3.45 -14.07
CA GLY A 169 -1.47 2.02 -14.23
C GLY A 169 -0.17 1.23 -14.08
N TYR A 170 -0.22 -0.02 -14.52
CA TYR A 170 0.88 -0.97 -14.37
C TYR A 170 0.98 -1.92 -15.57
N THR A 171 2.08 -2.65 -15.63
CA THR A 171 2.24 -3.88 -16.38
C THR A 171 2.50 -5.03 -15.41
N VAL A 172 2.53 -6.26 -15.91
CA VAL A 172 2.64 -7.46 -15.09
C VAL A 172 3.99 -8.13 -15.32
N PRO A 173 4.71 -8.55 -14.26
CA PRO A 173 5.87 -9.40 -14.39
C PRO A 173 5.52 -10.69 -15.15
N PRO A 174 6.34 -11.13 -16.12
CA PRO A 174 6.02 -12.29 -16.96
C PRO A 174 6.00 -13.62 -16.19
N ASP A 175 6.63 -13.65 -15.04
CA ASP A 175 6.74 -14.80 -14.15
C ASP A 175 5.66 -14.80 -13.02
N ASN A 176 4.63 -13.93 -13.11
CA ASN A 176 3.48 -14.05 -12.24
C ASN A 176 2.69 -15.33 -12.55
N PRO A 177 2.19 -16.05 -11.55
CA PRO A 177 1.52 -17.34 -11.74
C PRO A 177 0.32 -17.32 -12.69
N PHE A 178 -0.35 -16.18 -12.79
CA PHE A 178 -1.55 -15.99 -13.61
C PHE A 178 -1.34 -15.04 -14.81
N ALA A 179 -0.09 -14.71 -15.15
CA ALA A 179 0.22 -13.80 -16.26
C ALA A 179 -0.36 -14.25 -17.60
N GLU A 180 -0.49 -15.57 -17.82
CA GLU A 180 -0.98 -16.18 -19.07
C GLU A 180 -2.51 -16.40 -19.12
N GLY A 181 -3.29 -15.77 -18.23
CA GLY A 181 -4.76 -15.72 -18.33
C GLY A 181 -5.54 -16.77 -17.54
N LEU A 182 -4.91 -17.49 -16.63
CA LEU A 182 -5.59 -18.42 -15.71
C LEU A 182 -6.19 -17.73 -14.47
N GLY A 183 -6.13 -16.40 -14.40
CA GLY A 183 -6.61 -15.58 -13.31
C GLY A 183 -6.36 -14.10 -13.60
N HIS A 184 -6.45 -13.25 -12.56
CA HIS A 184 -6.05 -11.86 -12.65
C HIS A 184 -4.52 -11.77 -12.74
N PRO A 185 -3.97 -11.16 -13.81
CA PRO A 185 -2.53 -11.27 -14.10
C PRO A 185 -1.61 -10.66 -13.05
N GLY A 186 -2.08 -9.68 -12.28
CA GLY A 186 -1.34 -9.07 -11.18
C GLY A 186 -1.31 -9.91 -9.90
N VAL A 187 -2.13 -10.95 -9.78
CA VAL A 187 -2.18 -11.82 -8.59
C VAL A 187 -0.95 -12.72 -8.56
N TYR A 188 -0.34 -12.81 -7.37
CA TYR A 188 0.82 -13.68 -7.13
C TYR A 188 0.48 -14.84 -6.20
N ALA A 189 -0.24 -14.58 -5.09
CA ALA A 189 -0.75 -15.60 -4.20
C ALA A 189 -2.16 -15.25 -3.74
N ILE A 190 -2.98 -16.26 -3.46
CA ILE A 190 -4.38 -16.16 -3.04
C ILE A 190 -4.59 -16.84 -1.69
N GLY A 191 -5.77 -16.66 -1.10
CA GLY A 191 -6.16 -17.35 0.13
C GLY A 191 -6.05 -16.47 1.38
N LEU A 192 -5.87 -15.17 1.22
CA LEU A 192 -5.71 -14.23 2.33
C LEU A 192 -7.07 -13.65 2.76
N ARG A 193 -7.23 -13.46 4.04
CA ARG A 193 -8.44 -12.88 4.61
C ARG A 193 -8.32 -11.36 4.83
N SER A 194 -7.46 -10.97 5.74
CA SER A 194 -7.21 -9.58 6.12
C SER A 194 -5.72 -9.37 6.38
N PRO A 195 -4.87 -9.54 5.35
CA PRO A 195 -3.43 -9.38 5.51
C PRO A 195 -3.13 -7.91 5.82
N TRP A 196 -2.41 -7.69 6.94
CA TRP A 196 -2.26 -6.33 7.45
C TRP A 196 -0.87 -5.78 7.18
N LYS A 197 0.10 -6.19 7.98
CA LYS A 197 1.48 -5.73 7.83
C LYS A 197 2.39 -6.84 7.37
N GLY A 198 3.27 -6.48 6.45
CA GLY A 198 4.22 -7.40 5.87
C GLY A 198 5.46 -6.71 5.35
N THR A 199 6.43 -7.52 5.00
CA THR A 199 7.71 -7.10 4.43
C THR A 199 8.16 -8.08 3.36
N TYR A 200 8.98 -7.60 2.43
CA TYR A 200 9.75 -8.43 1.50
C TYR A 200 11.22 -8.41 1.92
N HIS A 201 11.83 -9.57 2.05
CA HIS A 201 13.23 -9.70 2.39
C HIS A 201 13.80 -11.03 1.89
N ASP A 202 14.95 -10.99 1.27
CA ASP A 202 15.71 -12.16 0.78
C ASP A 202 14.83 -13.11 -0.05
N GLY A 203 14.14 -12.56 -1.06
CA GLY A 203 13.29 -13.32 -1.98
C GLY A 203 11.99 -13.84 -1.34
N ARG A 204 11.52 -13.26 -0.24
CA ARG A 204 10.34 -13.75 0.48
C ARG A 204 9.47 -12.63 1.00
N TRP A 205 8.16 -12.82 0.89
CA TRP A 205 7.19 -12.03 1.64
C TRP A 205 6.87 -12.70 2.97
N TRP A 206 6.84 -11.88 4.02
CA TRP A 206 6.39 -12.26 5.34
C TRP A 206 5.31 -11.31 5.78
N PHE A 207 4.14 -11.80 6.18
CA PHE A 207 3.05 -10.94 6.61
C PHE A 207 2.11 -11.63 7.58
N GLY A 208 1.50 -10.83 8.48
CA GLY A 208 0.41 -11.26 9.34
C GLY A 208 -0.91 -11.20 8.59
N ASP A 209 -1.73 -12.23 8.74
CA ASP A 209 -3.10 -12.28 8.22
C ASP A 209 -4.08 -12.49 9.38
N VAL A 210 -5.00 -11.55 9.52
CA VAL A 210 -5.93 -11.52 10.65
C VAL A 210 -7.02 -12.58 10.46
N GLY A 211 -7.03 -13.56 11.36
CA GLY A 211 -8.00 -14.64 11.37
C GLY A 211 -9.40 -14.21 11.78
N LEU A 212 -10.36 -15.15 11.77
CA LEU A 212 -11.74 -14.84 12.13
C LEU A 212 -11.94 -14.83 13.66
N ASP A 213 -11.69 -15.95 14.34
CA ASP A 213 -11.98 -16.12 15.77
C ASP A 213 -11.12 -17.18 16.49
N THR A 214 -10.29 -17.91 15.77
CA THR A 214 -9.55 -19.05 16.33
C THR A 214 -8.04 -18.87 16.28
N TYR A 215 -7.48 -18.45 15.15
CA TYR A 215 -6.05 -18.28 14.94
C TYR A 215 -5.74 -17.00 14.17
N GLU A 216 -4.62 -16.38 14.51
CA GLU A 216 -3.91 -15.41 13.70
C GLU A 216 -2.83 -16.14 12.91
N GLU A 217 -2.51 -15.67 11.70
CA GLU A 217 -1.56 -16.34 10.83
C GLU A 217 -0.33 -15.47 10.57
N LEU A 218 0.83 -16.14 10.52
CA LEU A 218 2.04 -15.57 9.95
C LEU A 218 2.36 -16.34 8.66
N ASN A 219 2.17 -15.68 7.56
CA ASN A 219 2.34 -16.25 6.22
C ASN A 219 3.72 -15.95 5.65
N ARG A 220 4.26 -16.93 4.90
CA ARG A 220 5.44 -16.78 4.07
C ARG A 220 5.13 -17.19 2.64
N VAL A 221 5.49 -16.34 1.70
CA VAL A 221 5.43 -16.63 0.26
C VAL A 221 6.83 -16.46 -0.33
N ASP A 222 7.34 -17.48 -1.02
CA ASP A 222 8.63 -17.42 -1.68
C ASP A 222 8.48 -16.72 -3.07
N ALA A 223 9.44 -15.87 -3.45
CA ALA A 223 9.54 -15.35 -4.81
C ALA A 223 10.02 -16.45 -5.76
N PRO A 224 9.78 -16.33 -7.07
CA PRO A 224 10.15 -17.34 -8.05
C PRO A 224 11.66 -17.52 -8.20
#